data_2401ba12d85ee663471b50e97671b479
#
_entry.id   2401ba12d85ee663471b50e97671b479
#
_cell.length_a   1.000
_cell.length_b   1.000
_cell.length_c   1.000
_cell.angle_alpha   90.00
_cell.angle_beta   90.00
_cell.angle_gamma   90.00
#
_symmetry.space_group_name_H-M   'P 1'
#
loop_
_entity.id
_entity.type
_entity.pdbx_description
1 polymer ?
#
loop_
_entity_poly.entity_id
_entity_poly.type
_entity_poly.pdbx_seq_one_letter_code
_entity_poly.pdbx_strand_id
1 'polypeptide(L)'
;MFWRMIWRTLARQKSKMLMIAFTVILGVSLSTAMMNVMLGVGDKVNRELKVYGANITVRHKDAALMNDLYGLSEGLGVTDKFLYEEDVLKLKTIFWGFNIIDFAPMIDGRARVNGGEEVPLLGAWVQKHAVLNTGEEIDTGLRPLRNWWQIDMKGDWLGEDDDGFVMVGGALAERLQIGVGGELTLTHNGAAKKVTVKGIFNDGGAADGQIVGTLKMVQELMSLPGKVSRLEVSALTTPDNDLARKAAQDPRSLSPEEYETWYCTAYVSAICHQIQEVVRDGVAKPVRQVAESEGTILNKTTLLMILITILSSIGSALAISNLITASVIERSQELGLLKALGAHNYQIVLLVLVEVMMTSLFGGALGYFLGIGFAQIIGQTVFGSSIEIARLVIVIVAVILFFVTLFGSIPAIRYLLNLKPTEVLHGK
;
A
#
# COMPACT_ATOMS: atom_id res chain seq x y z
N MET A 1 -20.37 -24.50 -43.97
CA MET A 1 -19.76 -25.81 -43.66
C MET A 1 -18.74 -25.74 -42.53
N PHE A 2 -17.80 -24.77 -42.53
CA PHE A 2 -16.72 -24.61 -41.55
C PHE A 2 -17.20 -24.60 -40.09
N TRP A 3 -18.18 -23.78 -39.71
CA TRP A 3 -18.75 -23.71 -38.33
C TRP A 3 -19.39 -25.01 -37.85
N ARG A 4 -20.06 -25.75 -38.78
CA ARG A 4 -20.64 -27.06 -38.43
C ARG A 4 -19.56 -28.12 -38.18
N MET A 5 -18.40 -28.04 -38.86
CA MET A 5 -17.26 -28.91 -38.56
C MET A 5 -16.69 -28.64 -37.17
N ILE A 6 -16.42 -27.38 -36.85
CA ILE A 6 -15.88 -26.99 -35.53
C ILE A 6 -16.83 -27.46 -34.43
N TRP A 7 -18.11 -27.18 -34.54
CA TRP A 7 -19.09 -27.57 -33.52
C TRP A 7 -19.20 -29.09 -33.32
N ARG A 8 -19.16 -29.86 -34.40
CA ARG A 8 -19.17 -31.34 -34.34
C ARG A 8 -17.87 -31.88 -33.73
N THR A 9 -16.75 -31.28 -34.02
CA THR A 9 -15.44 -31.66 -33.45
C THR A 9 -15.39 -31.40 -31.96
N LEU A 10 -15.83 -30.22 -31.51
CA LEU A 10 -15.97 -29.86 -30.09
C LEU A 10 -16.89 -30.83 -29.36
N ALA A 11 -18.03 -31.24 -29.99
CA ALA A 11 -18.97 -32.19 -29.41
C ALA A 11 -18.44 -33.63 -29.32
N ARG A 12 -17.56 -34.04 -30.24
CA ARG A 12 -17.01 -35.41 -30.30
C ARG A 12 -15.83 -35.63 -29.37
N GLN A 13 -15.01 -34.58 -29.08
CA GLN A 13 -13.81 -34.69 -28.24
C GLN A 13 -13.95 -33.94 -26.90
N LYS A 14 -15.10 -34.05 -26.26
CA LYS A 14 -15.44 -33.34 -25.01
C LYS A 14 -14.38 -33.47 -23.91
N SER A 15 -13.82 -34.68 -23.73
CA SER A 15 -12.83 -34.94 -22.68
C SER A 15 -11.54 -34.13 -22.86
N LYS A 16 -11.00 -34.04 -24.08
CA LYS A 16 -9.76 -33.30 -24.37
C LYS A 16 -9.98 -31.81 -24.35
N MET A 17 -11.09 -31.36 -24.93
CA MET A 17 -11.47 -29.94 -24.87
C MET A 17 -11.67 -29.47 -23.44
N LEU A 18 -12.28 -30.34 -22.56
CA LEU A 18 -12.37 -30.07 -21.15
C LEU A 18 -11.00 -29.98 -20.46
N MET A 19 -10.04 -30.86 -20.83
CA MET A 19 -8.68 -30.78 -20.29
C MET A 19 -7.96 -29.50 -20.69
N ILE A 20 -8.07 -29.10 -21.97
CA ILE A 20 -7.51 -27.82 -22.45
C ILE A 20 -8.19 -26.65 -21.74
N ALA A 21 -9.53 -26.65 -21.66
CA ALA A 21 -10.27 -25.61 -20.96
C ALA A 21 -9.87 -25.54 -19.48
N PHE A 22 -9.76 -26.68 -18.80
CA PHE A 22 -9.34 -26.74 -17.38
C PHE A 22 -7.93 -26.18 -17.18
N THR A 23 -6.98 -26.50 -18.03
CA THR A 23 -5.62 -25.92 -17.98
C THR A 23 -5.64 -24.41 -18.17
N VAL A 24 -6.44 -23.94 -19.14
CA VAL A 24 -6.63 -22.49 -19.39
C VAL A 24 -7.28 -21.83 -18.17
N ILE A 25 -8.33 -22.46 -17.60
CA ILE A 25 -9.00 -21.95 -16.39
C ILE A 25 -8.00 -21.76 -15.25
N LEU A 26 -7.16 -22.76 -14.96
CA LEU A 26 -6.16 -22.66 -13.91
C LEU A 26 -5.15 -21.56 -14.17
N GLY A 27 -4.58 -21.49 -15.36
CA GLY A 27 -3.58 -20.48 -15.72
C GLY A 27 -4.15 -19.06 -15.69
N VAL A 28 -5.34 -18.87 -16.26
CA VAL A 28 -6.02 -17.56 -16.29
C VAL A 28 -6.51 -17.16 -14.90
N SER A 29 -7.02 -18.08 -14.10
CA SER A 29 -7.49 -17.76 -12.74
C SER A 29 -6.33 -17.30 -11.85
N LEU A 30 -5.18 -17.97 -11.92
CA LEU A 30 -4.00 -17.56 -11.16
C LEU A 30 -3.45 -16.21 -11.64
N SER A 31 -3.34 -16.02 -12.96
CA SER A 31 -2.89 -14.74 -13.53
C SER A 31 -3.84 -13.59 -13.18
N THR A 32 -5.15 -13.82 -13.22
CA THR A 32 -6.17 -12.82 -12.85
C THR A 32 -6.10 -12.49 -11.36
N ALA A 33 -5.97 -13.50 -10.50
CA ALA A 33 -5.85 -13.30 -9.06
C ALA A 33 -4.60 -12.48 -8.72
N MET A 34 -3.43 -12.89 -9.24
CA MET A 34 -2.16 -12.19 -8.97
C MET A 34 -2.16 -10.74 -9.50
N MET A 35 -2.75 -10.51 -10.69
CA MET A 35 -2.80 -9.17 -11.27
C MET A 35 -3.74 -8.24 -10.48
N ASN A 36 -4.91 -8.73 -10.02
CA ASN A 36 -5.80 -7.92 -9.17
C ASN A 36 -5.15 -7.65 -7.80
N VAL A 37 -4.50 -8.65 -7.20
CA VAL A 37 -3.76 -8.47 -5.95
C VAL A 37 -2.62 -7.45 -6.14
N MET A 38 -1.85 -7.55 -7.23
CA MET A 38 -0.75 -6.64 -7.54
C MET A 38 -1.21 -5.17 -7.62
N LEU A 39 -2.32 -4.91 -8.33
CA LEU A 39 -2.85 -3.56 -8.48
C LEU A 39 -3.57 -3.06 -7.21
N GLY A 40 -4.19 -3.98 -6.44
CA GLY A 40 -4.91 -3.64 -5.21
C GLY A 40 -4.04 -3.55 -3.96
N VAL A 41 -2.86 -4.20 -3.94
CA VAL A 41 -1.98 -4.21 -2.76
C VAL A 41 -1.37 -2.83 -2.50
N GLY A 42 -1.00 -2.09 -3.54
CA GLY A 42 -0.41 -0.76 -3.39
C GLY A 42 -1.30 0.19 -2.58
N ASP A 43 -2.58 0.28 -2.95
CA ASP A 43 -3.53 1.16 -2.26
C ASP A 43 -3.84 0.68 -0.83
N LYS A 44 -3.75 -0.62 -0.59
CA LYS A 44 -4.03 -1.20 0.73
C LYS A 44 -2.88 -1.08 1.71
N VAL A 45 -1.67 -1.45 1.28
CA VAL A 45 -0.46 -1.25 2.11
C VAL A 45 -0.36 0.22 2.50
N ASN A 46 -0.66 1.12 1.57
CA ASN A 46 -0.76 2.55 1.84
C ASN A 46 -1.84 2.90 2.90
N ARG A 47 -2.98 2.22 2.90
CA ARG A 47 -4.03 2.43 3.92
C ARG A 47 -3.67 1.80 5.28
N GLU A 48 -3.07 0.62 5.28
CA GLU A 48 -2.68 -0.07 6.53
C GLU A 48 -1.47 0.57 7.20
N LEU A 49 -0.47 1.02 6.44
CA LEU A 49 0.66 1.77 6.99
C LEU A 49 0.23 3.13 7.58
N LYS A 50 -0.87 3.72 7.12
CA LYS A 50 -1.50 4.90 7.73
C LYS A 50 -2.11 4.64 9.10
N VAL A 51 -2.52 3.43 9.38
CA VAL A 51 -2.95 3.00 10.73
C VAL A 51 -1.79 3.08 11.73
N TYR A 52 -0.53 3.06 11.25
CA TYR A 52 0.68 3.11 12.09
C TYR A 52 1.23 4.52 12.33
N GLY A 53 0.45 5.57 12.11
CA GLY A 53 0.80 6.92 12.55
C GLY A 53 1.18 7.91 11.47
N ALA A 54 1.90 8.95 11.87
CA ALA A 54 2.34 9.99 10.98
C ALA A 54 3.38 9.48 9.97
N ASN A 55 3.19 9.83 8.70
CA ASN A 55 4.17 9.57 7.63
C ASN A 55 5.01 10.79 7.26
N ILE A 56 4.67 11.96 7.82
CA ILE A 56 5.42 13.21 7.64
C ILE A 56 5.67 13.81 9.02
N THR A 57 6.91 14.28 9.24
CA THR A 57 7.28 15.07 10.42
C THR A 57 7.78 16.44 9.97
N VAL A 58 7.24 17.49 10.61
CA VAL A 58 7.65 18.87 10.38
C VAL A 58 8.41 19.36 11.63
N ARG A 59 9.60 19.91 11.42
CA ARG A 59 10.43 20.50 12.48
C ARG A 59 10.96 21.86 12.03
N HIS A 60 11.41 22.68 12.96
CA HIS A 60 12.09 23.92 12.61
C HIS A 60 13.36 23.59 11.80
N LYS A 61 13.67 24.40 10.79
CA LYS A 61 14.80 24.19 9.86
C LYS A 61 16.14 23.94 10.55
N ASP A 62 16.46 24.74 11.58
CA ASP A 62 17.72 24.60 12.31
C ASP A 62 17.75 23.30 13.13
N ALA A 63 16.62 22.87 13.71
CA ALA A 63 16.50 21.62 14.42
C ALA A 63 16.61 20.41 13.49
N ALA A 64 16.07 20.51 12.28
CA ALA A 64 16.16 19.46 11.26
C ALA A 64 17.61 19.28 10.77
N LEU A 65 18.37 20.36 10.58
CA LEU A 65 19.79 20.32 10.20
C LEU A 65 20.66 19.67 11.27
N MET A 66 20.41 20.00 12.55
CA MET A 66 21.15 19.42 13.68
C MET A 66 20.94 17.90 13.78
N ASN A 67 19.71 17.44 13.54
CA ASN A 67 19.38 16.01 13.53
C ASN A 67 20.11 15.27 12.38
N ASP A 68 20.15 15.86 11.20
CA ASP A 68 20.83 15.27 10.03
C ASP A 68 22.35 15.21 10.20
N LEU A 69 22.97 16.22 10.81
CA LEU A 69 24.42 16.32 10.96
C LEU A 69 24.99 15.46 12.10
N TYR A 70 24.26 15.34 13.19
CA TYR A 70 24.76 14.71 14.42
C TYR A 70 24.10 13.38 14.77
N GLY A 71 23.12 12.92 13.98
CA GLY A 71 22.44 11.64 14.21
C GLY A 71 21.77 11.55 15.61
N LEU A 72 21.48 12.69 16.20
CA LEU A 72 20.83 12.79 17.52
C LEU A 72 19.39 12.30 17.36
N SER A 73 19.20 11.03 17.63
CA SER A 73 17.90 10.40 17.69
C SER A 73 16.97 11.13 18.65
N GLU A 74 15.70 11.06 18.35
CA GLU A 74 14.57 11.65 19.05
C GLU A 74 14.76 11.74 20.58
N GLY A 75 14.78 12.95 21.12
CA GLY A 75 14.69 13.21 22.55
C GLY A 75 15.87 13.85 23.27
N LEU A 76 17.03 14.06 22.63
CA LEU A 76 18.22 14.61 23.33
C LEU A 76 18.64 16.03 22.92
N GLY A 77 18.02 16.63 21.93
CA GLY A 77 18.33 17.99 21.50
C GLY A 77 17.23 18.97 21.86
N VAL A 78 17.33 19.60 23.02
CA VAL A 78 16.56 20.83 23.32
C VAL A 78 17.16 21.93 22.42
N THR A 79 16.60 22.05 21.21
CA THR A 79 16.88 23.23 20.39
C THR A 79 15.94 24.34 20.86
N ASP A 80 16.47 25.53 21.09
CA ASP A 80 15.69 26.75 21.42
C ASP A 80 14.85 27.26 20.23
N LYS A 81 14.65 26.41 19.20
CA LYS A 81 13.98 26.74 17.95
C LYS A 81 12.70 25.93 17.82
N PHE A 82 11.60 26.64 17.72
CA PHE A 82 10.25 26.07 17.73
C PHE A 82 9.45 26.51 16.50
N LEU A 83 8.50 25.69 16.11
CA LEU A 83 7.41 26.06 15.22
C LEU A 83 6.34 26.82 15.99
N TYR A 84 5.38 27.41 15.27
CA TYR A 84 4.28 28.15 15.86
C TYR A 84 2.98 27.36 15.76
N GLU A 85 2.26 27.26 16.88
CA GLU A 85 0.96 26.55 16.94
C GLU A 85 -0.07 27.15 15.97
N GLU A 86 -0.06 28.49 15.78
CA GLU A 86 -0.98 29.18 14.85
C GLU A 86 -0.83 28.77 13.36
N ASP A 87 0.30 28.19 12.98
CA ASP A 87 0.53 27.72 11.62
C ASP A 87 -0.04 26.31 11.38
N VAL A 88 -0.40 25.57 12.43
CA VAL A 88 -0.81 24.17 12.34
C VAL A 88 -2.07 23.99 11.48
N LEU A 89 -3.08 24.83 11.67
CA LEU A 89 -4.32 24.72 10.88
C LEU A 89 -4.14 25.11 9.41
N LYS A 90 -3.05 25.82 9.06
CA LYS A 90 -2.73 26.16 7.66
C LYS A 90 -2.43 24.92 6.81
N LEU A 91 -2.13 23.77 7.43
CA LEU A 91 -1.98 22.48 6.73
C LEU A 91 -3.19 22.13 5.87
N LYS A 92 -4.38 22.51 6.31
CA LYS A 92 -5.62 22.24 5.58
C LYS A 92 -5.87 23.23 4.42
N THR A 93 -5.06 24.28 4.27
CA THR A 93 -5.17 25.26 3.19
C THR A 93 -4.29 24.98 2.00
N ILE A 94 -3.39 23.99 2.07
CA ILE A 94 -2.53 23.57 0.94
C ILE A 94 -3.35 22.82 -0.11
N PHE A 95 -2.81 22.71 -1.34
CA PHE A 95 -3.49 22.01 -2.44
C PHE A 95 -3.88 20.57 -2.04
N TRP A 96 -2.99 19.84 -1.36
CA TRP A 96 -3.23 18.49 -0.84
C TRP A 96 -3.83 18.45 0.57
N GLY A 97 -4.45 19.53 1.04
CA GLY A 97 -5.04 19.63 2.39
C GLY A 97 -6.10 18.54 2.68
N PHE A 98 -6.87 18.11 1.66
CA PHE A 98 -7.82 17.00 1.79
C PHE A 98 -7.15 15.63 1.97
N ASN A 99 -5.92 15.48 1.49
CA ASN A 99 -5.14 14.26 1.69
C ASN A 99 -4.55 14.15 3.09
N ILE A 100 -4.46 15.27 3.84
CA ILE A 100 -4.05 15.26 5.25
C ILE A 100 -5.24 14.78 6.07
N ILE A 101 -5.13 13.58 6.65
CA ILE A 101 -6.19 12.98 7.46
C ILE A 101 -6.11 13.50 8.88
N ASP A 102 -4.96 13.27 9.52
CA ASP A 102 -4.71 13.60 10.92
C ASP A 102 -3.39 14.33 11.09
N PHE A 103 -3.31 15.19 12.07
CA PHE A 103 -2.08 15.85 12.46
C PHE A 103 -2.12 16.24 13.94
N ALA A 104 -0.95 16.29 14.58
CA ALA A 104 -0.81 16.70 15.95
C ALA A 104 0.45 17.54 16.15
N PRO A 105 0.33 18.79 16.61
CA PRO A 105 1.45 19.56 17.11
C PRO A 105 1.91 18.97 18.43
N MET A 106 3.21 18.92 18.64
CA MET A 106 3.84 18.34 19.81
C MET A 106 4.94 19.21 20.35
N ILE A 107 5.08 19.25 21.66
CA ILE A 107 6.22 19.84 22.36
C ILE A 107 6.90 18.75 23.19
N ASP A 108 8.17 18.54 22.93
CA ASP A 108 9.00 17.59 23.66
C ASP A 108 9.71 18.31 24.79
N GLY A 109 9.70 17.71 25.97
CA GLY A 109 10.36 18.25 27.13
C GLY A 109 10.74 17.18 28.14
N ARG A 110 11.19 17.63 29.30
CA ARG A 110 11.46 16.78 30.46
C ARG A 110 10.89 17.43 31.72
N ALA A 111 10.41 16.63 32.64
CA ALA A 111 9.95 17.08 33.92
C ALA A 111 10.40 16.13 35.03
N ARG A 112 10.65 16.68 36.22
CA ARG A 112 10.89 15.88 37.40
C ARG A 112 9.56 15.50 38.03
N VAL A 113 9.39 14.24 38.35
CA VAL A 113 8.18 13.69 38.97
C VAL A 113 8.39 13.62 40.47
N ASN A 114 7.50 14.29 41.24
CA ASN A 114 7.52 14.31 42.71
C ASN A 114 8.89 14.70 43.30
N GLY A 115 9.63 15.57 42.60
CA GLY A 115 10.97 16.00 43.03
C GLY A 115 12.09 14.94 42.87
N GLY A 116 11.79 13.81 42.30
CA GLY A 116 12.71 12.68 42.05
C GLY A 116 13.27 12.63 40.66
N GLU A 117 12.95 11.55 39.94
CA GLU A 117 13.45 11.24 38.59
C GLU A 117 12.98 12.25 37.53
N GLU A 118 13.87 12.57 36.60
CA GLU A 118 13.55 13.34 35.39
C GLU A 118 13.11 12.43 34.30
N VAL A 119 11.88 12.60 33.80
CA VAL A 119 11.25 11.78 32.80
C VAL A 119 10.92 12.57 31.55
N PRO A 120 10.86 11.95 30.36
CA PRO A 120 10.37 12.59 29.14
C PRO A 120 8.90 13.01 29.34
N LEU A 121 8.60 14.23 28.91
CA LEU A 121 7.27 14.82 28.91
C LEU A 121 6.90 15.26 27.49
N LEU A 122 5.80 14.75 26.98
CA LEU A 122 5.23 15.12 25.70
C LEU A 122 3.96 15.93 25.91
N GLY A 123 3.92 17.15 25.38
CA GLY A 123 2.69 17.92 25.23
C GLY A 123 2.15 17.78 23.82
N ALA A 124 0.88 17.46 23.65
CA ALA A 124 0.28 17.31 22.33
C ALA A 124 -1.19 17.74 22.29
N TRP A 125 -1.70 18.07 21.12
CA TRP A 125 -3.12 17.98 20.90
C TRP A 125 -3.49 16.50 20.93
N VAL A 126 -4.08 16.05 22.02
CA VAL A 126 -4.45 14.64 22.17
C VAL A 126 -5.74 14.35 21.39
N GLN A 127 -6.77 15.16 21.65
CA GLN A 127 -8.00 15.26 20.87
C GLN A 127 -8.28 16.75 20.67
N LYS A 128 -8.41 17.17 19.44
CA LYS A 128 -8.67 18.57 19.08
C LYS A 128 -9.80 18.64 18.09
N HIS A 129 -10.85 19.36 18.49
CA HIS A 129 -11.90 19.79 17.59
C HIS A 129 -11.56 21.21 17.10
N ALA A 130 -11.47 21.40 15.80
CA ALA A 130 -11.15 22.69 15.23
C ALA A 130 -12.08 23.04 14.05
N VAL A 131 -12.45 24.30 13.96
CA VAL A 131 -13.21 24.84 12.82
C VAL A 131 -12.26 25.60 11.92
N LEU A 132 -12.18 25.19 10.68
CA LEU A 132 -11.33 25.81 9.66
C LEU A 132 -11.96 27.14 9.19
N ASN A 133 -11.15 28.01 8.63
CA ASN A 133 -11.63 29.28 8.02
C ASN A 133 -12.65 29.06 6.90
N THR A 134 -12.72 27.85 6.35
CA THR A 134 -13.72 27.42 5.35
C THR A 134 -15.07 27.07 5.96
N GLY A 135 -15.18 26.99 7.31
CA GLY A 135 -16.37 26.52 8.03
C GLY A 135 -16.43 24.99 8.19
N GLU A 136 -15.41 24.26 7.71
CA GLU A 136 -15.31 22.81 7.89
C GLU A 136 -14.84 22.50 9.31
N GLU A 137 -15.49 21.55 9.96
CA GLU A 137 -15.12 21.03 11.28
C GLU A 137 -14.22 19.80 11.11
N ILE A 138 -13.14 19.76 11.87
CA ILE A 138 -12.19 18.67 11.86
C ILE A 138 -11.87 18.18 13.26
N ASP A 139 -11.81 16.87 13.43
CA ASP A 139 -11.29 16.22 14.63
C ASP A 139 -9.91 15.63 14.31
N THR A 140 -8.90 16.04 15.08
CA THR A 140 -7.51 15.63 14.84
C THR A 140 -6.74 15.52 16.18
N GLY A 141 -5.50 15.04 16.13
CA GLY A 141 -4.64 14.96 17.30
C GLY A 141 -3.82 13.69 17.42
N LEU A 142 -3.27 13.47 18.61
CA LEU A 142 -2.43 12.32 18.91
C LEU A 142 -3.21 11.00 18.91
N ARG A 143 -4.44 10.99 19.40
CA ARG A 143 -5.27 9.79 19.50
C ARG A 143 -5.47 9.09 18.14
N PRO A 144 -5.89 9.74 17.07
CA PRO A 144 -5.96 9.09 15.76
C PRO A 144 -4.59 8.71 15.20
N LEU A 145 -3.53 9.47 15.52
CA LEU A 145 -2.15 9.15 15.12
C LEU A 145 -1.52 8.00 15.89
N ARG A 146 -2.10 7.60 17.02
CA ARG A 146 -1.62 6.54 17.94
C ARG A 146 -2.73 5.55 18.27
N ASN A 147 -3.56 5.21 17.31
CA ASN A 147 -4.72 4.34 17.50
C ASN A 147 -4.37 2.92 17.96
N TRP A 148 -3.10 2.49 17.83
CA TRP A 148 -2.61 1.20 18.33
C TRP A 148 -2.21 1.22 19.82
N TRP A 149 -2.15 2.40 20.46
CA TRP A 149 -1.87 2.48 21.88
C TRP A 149 -3.00 1.81 22.69
N GLN A 150 -2.61 0.87 23.52
CA GLN A 150 -3.55 0.17 24.40
C GLN A 150 -3.69 0.98 25.69
N ILE A 151 -4.90 1.42 25.98
CA ILE A 151 -5.21 2.15 27.22
C ILE A 151 -5.73 1.16 28.24
N ASP A 152 -5.30 1.30 29.52
CA ASP A 152 -5.79 0.47 30.63
C ASP A 152 -7.32 0.61 30.75
N MET A 153 -7.99 -0.49 31.13
CA MET A 153 -9.46 -0.59 31.22
C MET A 153 -10.09 0.47 32.15
N LYS A 154 -9.31 1.00 33.11
CA LYS A 154 -9.76 2.03 34.06
C LYS A 154 -9.44 3.46 33.64
N GLY A 155 -8.70 3.61 32.53
CA GLY A 155 -8.23 4.88 32.02
C GLY A 155 -8.94 5.32 30.76
N ASP A 156 -8.69 6.55 30.34
CA ASP A 156 -9.19 7.13 29.11
C ASP A 156 -8.13 8.08 28.51
N TRP A 157 -8.34 8.48 27.25
CA TRP A 157 -7.57 9.50 26.57
C TRP A 157 -7.83 10.88 27.18
N LEU A 158 -6.84 11.78 27.05
CA LEU A 158 -7.04 13.19 27.42
C LEU A 158 -7.97 13.85 26.39
N GLY A 159 -8.91 14.62 26.89
CA GLY A 159 -9.71 15.54 26.10
C GLY A 159 -8.98 16.87 25.89
N GLU A 160 -9.62 17.79 25.16
CA GLU A 160 -9.05 19.09 24.81
C GLU A 160 -8.78 19.96 26.05
N ASP A 161 -9.68 19.96 27.05
CA ASP A 161 -9.64 20.79 28.21
C ASP A 161 -9.06 20.10 29.48
N ASP A 162 -8.43 18.95 29.32
CA ASP A 162 -7.88 18.15 30.42
C ASP A 162 -6.50 18.67 30.93
N ASP A 163 -6.36 19.98 31.11
CA ASP A 163 -5.08 20.61 31.51
C ASP A 163 -4.58 20.23 32.91
N GLY A 164 -5.42 19.57 33.71
CA GLY A 164 -5.07 19.03 35.06
C GLY A 164 -4.76 17.54 35.04
N PHE A 165 -4.80 16.90 33.89
CA PHE A 165 -4.63 15.46 33.76
C PHE A 165 -3.47 15.10 32.83
N VAL A 166 -2.93 13.87 32.99
CA VAL A 166 -1.88 13.31 32.19
C VAL A 166 -2.16 11.84 31.88
N MET A 167 -1.56 11.35 30.78
CA MET A 167 -1.42 9.91 30.52
C MET A 167 0.01 9.50 30.80
N VAL A 168 0.19 8.31 31.38
CA VAL A 168 1.52 7.78 31.75
C VAL A 168 1.77 6.49 31.00
N GLY A 169 2.95 6.33 30.41
CA GLY A 169 3.34 5.08 29.78
C GLY A 169 3.47 3.93 30.80
N GLY A 170 3.14 2.71 30.39
CA GLY A 170 3.02 1.56 31.26
C GLY A 170 4.31 1.24 32.04
N ALA A 171 5.46 1.25 31.37
CA ALA A 171 6.75 1.02 32.02
C ALA A 171 7.09 2.09 33.06
N LEU A 172 6.70 3.35 32.82
CA LEU A 172 6.88 4.44 33.78
C LEU A 172 5.90 4.31 34.94
N ALA A 173 4.64 3.96 34.69
CA ALA A 173 3.62 3.76 35.68
C ALA A 173 4.00 2.65 36.69
N GLU A 174 4.53 1.53 36.20
CA GLU A 174 5.07 0.44 37.02
C GLU A 174 6.26 0.91 37.88
N ARG A 175 7.20 1.63 37.27
CA ARG A 175 8.39 2.15 37.96
C ARG A 175 8.05 3.15 39.08
N LEU A 176 7.08 4.01 38.82
CA LEU A 176 6.59 5.00 39.79
C LEU A 176 5.54 4.43 40.79
N GLN A 177 5.11 3.18 40.57
CA GLN A 177 4.05 2.51 41.33
C GLN A 177 2.75 3.34 41.38
N ILE A 178 2.38 3.94 40.25
CA ILE A 178 1.20 4.81 40.14
C ILE A 178 0.16 4.17 39.23
N GLY A 179 -1.11 4.32 39.61
CA GLY A 179 -2.25 3.87 38.85
C GLY A 179 -3.10 5.03 38.34
N VAL A 180 -4.15 4.71 37.61
CA VAL A 180 -5.17 5.66 37.15
C VAL A 180 -5.82 6.30 38.36
N GLY A 181 -5.98 7.65 38.36
CA GLY A 181 -6.44 8.47 39.47
C GLY A 181 -5.35 8.89 40.45
N GLY A 182 -4.10 8.42 40.29
CA GLY A 182 -2.96 8.84 41.09
C GLY A 182 -2.54 10.29 40.80
N GLU A 183 -2.07 11.00 41.85
CA GLU A 183 -1.59 12.38 41.71
C GLU A 183 -0.07 12.42 41.51
N LEU A 184 0.39 13.29 40.64
CA LEU A 184 1.79 13.58 40.36
C LEU A 184 2.05 15.08 40.43
N THR A 185 3.24 15.43 40.87
CA THR A 185 3.75 16.81 40.77
C THR A 185 4.85 16.83 39.70
N LEU A 186 4.59 17.52 38.59
CA LEU A 186 5.57 17.73 37.53
C LEU A 186 6.29 19.04 37.77
N THR A 187 7.62 19.01 37.75
CA THR A 187 8.45 20.22 38.00
C THR A 187 9.42 20.39 36.82
N HIS A 188 9.45 21.59 36.22
CA HIS A 188 10.40 21.97 35.17
C HIS A 188 10.94 23.40 35.48
N ASN A 189 12.25 23.55 35.56
CA ASN A 189 12.93 24.86 35.78
C ASN A 189 12.32 25.71 36.90
N GLY A 190 11.85 25.08 38.00
CA GLY A 190 11.25 25.77 39.11
C GLY A 190 9.73 25.98 39.04
N ALA A 191 9.12 25.81 37.86
CA ALA A 191 7.66 25.73 37.72
C ALA A 191 7.18 24.35 38.15
N ALA A 192 6.10 24.29 38.93
CA ALA A 192 5.52 23.04 39.39
C ALA A 192 4.01 23.01 39.10
N LYS A 193 3.51 21.88 38.62
CA LYS A 193 2.09 21.65 38.32
C LYS A 193 1.66 20.30 38.92
N LYS A 194 0.58 20.29 39.68
CA LYS A 194 -0.07 19.05 40.13
C LYS A 194 -0.99 18.55 39.03
N VAL A 195 -0.90 17.27 38.72
CA VAL A 195 -1.69 16.60 37.69
C VAL A 195 -2.18 15.24 38.19
N THR A 196 -3.29 14.78 37.66
CA THR A 196 -3.86 13.47 37.96
C THR A 196 -3.71 12.53 36.75
N VAL A 197 -3.37 11.28 36.99
CA VAL A 197 -3.25 10.27 35.92
C VAL A 197 -4.65 9.89 35.44
N LYS A 198 -5.02 10.28 34.21
CA LYS A 198 -6.29 9.92 33.60
C LYS A 198 -6.23 8.56 32.89
N GLY A 199 -5.08 8.19 32.33
CA GLY A 199 -4.90 6.92 31.63
C GLY A 199 -3.46 6.42 31.67
N ILE A 200 -3.31 5.12 31.61
CA ILE A 200 -2.02 4.45 31.40
C ILE A 200 -2.07 3.83 29.98
N PHE A 201 -1.06 4.07 29.19
CA PHE A 201 -0.97 3.59 27.84
C PHE A 201 0.24 2.67 27.64
N ASN A 202 0.11 1.71 26.74
CA ASN A 202 1.19 0.83 26.29
C ASN A 202 1.31 0.94 24.78
N ASP A 203 2.48 1.33 24.27
CA ASP A 203 2.79 1.36 22.85
C ASP A 203 3.68 0.17 22.43
N GLY A 204 4.23 -0.56 23.41
CA GLY A 204 5.18 -1.64 23.21
C GLY A 204 6.58 -1.16 22.84
N GLY A 205 6.91 0.11 23.06
CA GLY A 205 8.17 0.72 22.68
C GLY A 205 8.69 1.80 23.61
N ALA A 206 9.39 2.78 23.05
CA ALA A 206 10.05 3.84 23.82
C ALA A 206 9.08 4.80 24.52
N ALA A 207 7.86 4.95 24.01
CA ALA A 207 6.87 5.84 24.61
C ALA A 207 6.32 5.33 25.94
N ASP A 208 6.48 4.04 26.26
CA ASP A 208 6.08 3.48 27.56
C ASP A 208 6.85 4.08 28.74
N GLY A 209 7.94 4.79 28.49
CA GLY A 209 8.76 5.49 29.48
C GLY A 209 8.46 6.98 29.65
N GLN A 210 7.38 7.54 29.08
CA GLN A 210 7.11 8.98 29.07
C GLN A 210 5.76 9.34 29.68
N ILE A 211 5.58 10.65 29.96
CA ILE A 211 4.30 11.26 30.34
C ILE A 211 3.77 12.05 29.15
N VAL A 212 2.47 11.94 28.89
CA VAL A 212 1.76 12.72 27.88
C VAL A 212 0.75 13.64 28.55
N GLY A 213 0.83 14.93 28.24
CA GLY A 213 -0.11 15.95 28.69
C GLY A 213 -0.74 16.69 27.50
N THR A 214 -1.71 17.57 27.82
CA THR A 214 -2.22 18.49 26.79
C THR A 214 -1.10 19.45 26.34
N LEU A 215 -1.15 19.88 25.08
CA LEU A 215 -0.14 20.80 24.53
C LEU A 215 -0.04 22.07 25.41
N LYS A 216 -1.18 22.66 25.74
CA LYS A 216 -1.28 23.87 26.56
C LYS A 216 -0.67 23.68 27.95
N MET A 217 -0.99 22.57 28.60
CA MET A 217 -0.45 22.28 29.95
C MET A 217 1.08 22.23 29.94
N VAL A 218 1.67 21.57 28.96
CA VAL A 218 3.13 21.43 28.87
C VAL A 218 3.80 22.75 28.43
N GLN A 219 3.18 23.49 27.50
CA GLN A 219 3.64 24.83 27.11
C GLN A 219 3.69 25.79 28.30
N GLU A 220 2.66 25.77 29.16
CA GLU A 220 2.63 26.57 30.40
C GLU A 220 3.74 26.14 31.39
N LEU A 221 3.91 24.83 31.61
CA LEU A 221 4.94 24.29 32.50
C LEU A 221 6.36 24.65 32.04
N MET A 222 6.58 24.62 30.69
CA MET A 222 7.87 24.96 30.10
C MET A 222 8.07 26.46 29.81
N SER A 223 7.07 27.30 30.07
CA SER A 223 7.07 28.74 29.76
C SER A 223 7.27 29.02 28.23
N LEU A 224 6.66 28.21 27.39
CA LEU A 224 6.77 28.27 25.91
C LEU A 224 5.37 28.37 25.23
N PRO A 225 4.55 29.37 25.56
CA PRO A 225 3.19 29.47 25.04
C PRO A 225 3.19 29.60 23.50
N GLY A 226 2.31 28.83 22.80
CA GLY A 226 2.18 28.83 21.36
C GLY A 226 3.37 28.26 20.58
N LYS A 227 4.31 27.60 21.26
CA LYS A 227 5.50 26.97 20.66
C LYS A 227 5.30 25.46 20.51
N VAL A 228 5.84 24.91 19.43
CA VAL A 228 5.75 23.50 19.06
C VAL A 228 7.13 23.00 18.63
N SER A 229 7.57 21.87 19.16
CA SER A 229 8.86 21.26 18.80
C SER A 229 8.79 20.56 17.44
N ARG A 230 7.69 19.84 17.21
CA ARG A 230 7.42 19.14 15.96
C ARG A 230 5.93 19.04 15.69
N LEU A 231 5.61 18.82 14.43
CA LEU A 231 4.28 18.54 13.95
C LEU A 231 4.31 17.19 13.24
N GLU A 232 3.51 16.25 13.69
CA GLU A 232 3.33 14.98 13.02
C GLU A 232 2.07 15.01 12.17
N VAL A 233 2.18 14.53 10.93
CA VAL A 233 1.10 14.58 9.94
C VAL A 233 0.92 13.20 9.31
N SER A 234 -0.31 12.75 9.26
CA SER A 234 -0.75 11.58 8.50
C SER A 234 -1.43 12.03 7.22
N ALA A 235 -0.84 11.74 6.08
CA ALA A 235 -1.36 12.10 4.78
C ALA A 235 -1.58 10.88 3.87
N LEU A 236 -2.63 10.94 3.05
CA LEU A 236 -2.85 9.98 1.96
C LEU A 236 -1.89 10.28 0.82
N THR A 237 -0.96 9.38 0.57
CA THR A 237 0.10 9.57 -0.41
C THR A 237 0.06 8.52 -1.51
N THR A 238 0.55 8.88 -2.68
CA THR A 238 0.86 7.97 -3.78
C THR A 238 2.28 7.43 -3.59
N PRO A 239 2.55 6.13 -3.83
CA PRO A 239 3.90 5.59 -3.75
C PRO A 239 4.89 6.35 -4.64
N ASP A 240 6.09 6.58 -4.12
CA ASP A 240 7.14 7.32 -4.82
C ASP A 240 7.64 6.56 -6.06
N ASN A 241 7.75 7.28 -7.18
CA ASN A 241 8.40 6.84 -8.41
C ASN A 241 9.74 7.57 -8.62
N ASP A 242 10.36 7.39 -9.79
CA ASP A 242 11.63 8.06 -10.12
C ASP A 242 11.49 9.58 -10.13
N LEU A 243 10.35 10.12 -10.56
CA LEU A 243 10.06 11.55 -10.56
C LEU A 243 9.99 12.10 -9.13
N ALA A 244 9.25 11.42 -8.25
CA ALA A 244 9.13 11.79 -6.84
C ALA A 244 10.49 11.74 -6.13
N ARG A 245 11.34 10.75 -6.42
CA ARG A 245 12.70 10.63 -5.87
C ARG A 245 13.63 11.75 -6.36
N LYS A 246 13.56 12.11 -7.66
CA LYS A 246 14.29 13.23 -8.24
C LYS A 246 13.87 14.56 -7.57
N ALA A 247 12.57 14.78 -7.44
CA ALA A 247 12.01 15.95 -6.78
C ALA A 247 12.36 16.04 -5.29
N ALA A 248 12.42 14.91 -4.58
CA ALA A 248 12.80 14.87 -3.16
C ALA A 248 14.26 15.29 -2.91
N GLN A 249 15.14 15.14 -3.91
CA GLN A 249 16.53 15.62 -3.84
C GLN A 249 16.62 17.12 -4.10
N ASP A 250 16.05 17.58 -5.20
CA ASP A 250 15.96 19.01 -5.55
C ASP A 250 14.79 19.28 -6.51
N PRO A 251 13.67 19.86 -6.03
CA PRO A 251 12.54 20.21 -6.87
C PRO A 251 12.89 21.16 -8.03
N ARG A 252 13.94 21.95 -7.90
CA ARG A 252 14.39 22.90 -8.92
C ARG A 252 15.09 22.23 -10.11
N SER A 253 15.48 20.97 -9.97
CA SER A 253 16.09 20.17 -11.04
C SER A 253 15.06 19.63 -12.04
N LEU A 254 13.77 19.78 -11.76
CA LEU A 254 12.68 19.31 -12.61
C LEU A 254 12.43 20.26 -13.78
N SER A 255 12.05 19.70 -14.93
CA SER A 255 11.49 20.51 -16.03
C SER A 255 10.11 21.08 -15.62
N PRO A 256 9.60 22.12 -16.28
CA PRO A 256 8.27 22.68 -15.95
C PRO A 256 7.15 21.63 -15.98
N GLU A 257 7.16 20.72 -16.97
CA GLU A 257 6.18 19.64 -17.10
C GLU A 257 6.33 18.58 -16.01
N GLU A 258 7.58 18.22 -15.67
CA GLU A 258 7.87 17.31 -14.55
C GLU A 258 7.43 17.91 -13.22
N TYR A 259 7.67 19.21 -13.01
CA TYR A 259 7.29 19.94 -11.80
C TYR A 259 5.76 19.98 -11.65
N GLU A 260 5.02 20.30 -12.70
CA GLU A 260 3.55 20.30 -12.68
C GLU A 260 3.00 18.91 -12.35
N THR A 261 3.52 17.88 -13.02
CA THR A 261 3.11 16.48 -12.76
C THR A 261 3.39 16.06 -11.33
N TRP A 262 4.56 16.40 -10.81
CA TRP A 262 4.93 16.09 -9.43
C TRP A 262 4.10 16.87 -8.41
N TYR A 263 3.92 18.16 -8.58
CA TYR A 263 3.17 19.02 -7.67
C TYR A 263 1.69 18.63 -7.59
N CYS A 264 1.11 18.23 -8.73
CA CYS A 264 -0.27 17.78 -8.85
C CYS A 264 -0.46 16.27 -8.58
N THR A 265 0.55 15.57 -8.13
CA THR A 265 0.45 14.18 -7.68
C THR A 265 0.69 14.10 -6.17
N ALA A 266 -0.12 13.33 -5.44
CA ALA A 266 -0.06 13.22 -3.98
C ALA A 266 1.17 12.43 -3.50
N TYR A 267 2.36 12.72 -4.02
CA TYR A 267 3.60 12.17 -3.49
C TYR A 267 3.91 12.75 -2.11
N VAL A 268 4.54 11.95 -1.24
CA VAL A 268 5.00 12.44 0.07
C VAL A 268 5.87 13.69 -0.08
N SER A 269 6.79 13.70 -1.05
CA SER A 269 7.68 14.82 -1.32
C SER A 269 6.95 16.09 -1.76
N ALA A 270 5.88 15.97 -2.56
CA ALA A 270 5.05 17.09 -2.98
C ALA A 270 4.25 17.69 -1.82
N ILE A 271 3.66 16.84 -0.98
CA ILE A 271 2.93 17.27 0.23
C ILE A 271 3.89 17.94 1.22
N CYS A 272 5.08 17.36 1.44
CA CYS A 272 6.12 17.97 2.27
C CYS A 272 6.50 19.37 1.78
N HIS A 273 6.67 19.53 0.47
CA HIS A 273 7.00 20.84 -0.14
C HIS A 273 5.91 21.88 0.14
N GLN A 274 4.64 21.53 -0.08
CA GLN A 274 3.52 22.43 0.17
C GLN A 274 3.32 22.76 1.66
N ILE A 275 3.61 21.82 2.56
CA ILE A 275 3.60 22.09 4.01
C ILE A 275 4.66 23.16 4.35
N GLN A 276 5.86 23.10 3.74
CA GLN A 276 6.92 24.07 3.97
C GLN A 276 6.56 25.47 3.46
N GLU A 277 5.65 25.62 2.51
CA GLU A 277 5.17 26.92 2.02
C GLU A 277 4.28 27.65 3.05
N VAL A 278 3.58 26.91 3.91
CA VAL A 278 2.59 27.46 4.86
C VAL A 278 3.05 27.48 6.31
N VAL A 279 4.00 26.61 6.68
CA VAL A 279 4.56 26.54 8.04
C VAL A 279 5.85 27.34 8.10
N ARG A 280 5.86 28.46 8.83
CA ARG A 280 7.01 29.36 8.95
C ARG A 280 8.23 28.65 9.54
N ASP A 281 9.37 28.76 8.87
CA ASP A 281 10.63 28.11 9.23
C ASP A 281 10.55 26.59 9.41
N GLY A 282 9.47 25.96 8.90
CA GLY A 282 9.25 24.54 8.96
C GLY A 282 9.97 23.80 7.83
N VAL A 283 10.58 22.66 8.15
CA VAL A 283 11.05 21.65 7.19
C VAL A 283 10.25 20.39 7.40
N ALA A 284 9.48 20.01 6.40
CA ALA A 284 8.71 18.77 6.37
C ALA A 284 9.55 17.67 5.74
N LYS A 285 9.65 16.54 6.42
CA LYS A 285 10.37 15.35 5.94
C LYS A 285 9.49 14.12 6.08
N PRO A 286 9.55 13.20 5.10
CA PRO A 286 8.90 11.91 5.28
C PRO A 286 9.58 11.16 6.43
N VAL A 287 8.78 10.43 7.20
CA VAL A 287 9.32 9.50 8.22
C VAL A 287 9.96 8.34 7.48
N ARG A 288 11.29 8.34 7.40
CA ARG A 288 12.09 7.42 6.58
C ARG A 288 11.71 5.95 6.76
N GLN A 289 11.45 5.55 7.99
CA GLN A 289 11.14 4.16 8.32
C GLN A 289 9.85 3.65 7.66
N VAL A 290 8.88 4.55 7.47
CA VAL A 290 7.60 4.25 6.79
C VAL A 290 7.78 4.29 5.27
N ALA A 291 8.41 5.34 4.74
CA ALA A 291 8.55 5.55 3.30
C ALA A 291 9.50 4.54 2.61
N GLU A 292 10.64 4.19 3.24
CA GLU A 292 11.60 3.22 2.68
C GLU A 292 11.06 1.78 2.74
N SER A 293 10.36 1.42 3.83
CA SER A 293 9.74 0.11 3.98
C SER A 293 8.61 -0.08 2.98
N GLU A 294 7.78 0.94 2.78
CA GLU A 294 6.63 0.93 1.87
C GLU A 294 7.05 0.66 0.42
N GLY A 295 7.95 1.47 -0.13
CA GLY A 295 8.41 1.34 -1.51
C GLY A 295 9.16 0.02 -1.77
N THR A 296 9.99 -0.41 -0.83
CA THR A 296 10.79 -1.64 -0.97
C THR A 296 9.92 -2.90 -0.89
N ILE A 297 8.97 -2.96 0.04
CA ILE A 297 8.05 -4.10 0.19
C ILE A 297 7.13 -4.20 -1.03
N LEU A 298 6.54 -3.08 -1.47
CA LEU A 298 5.68 -3.03 -2.65
C LEU A 298 6.41 -3.49 -3.91
N ASN A 299 7.62 -2.97 -4.17
CA ASN A 299 8.40 -3.36 -5.33
C ASN A 299 8.77 -4.84 -5.32
N LYS A 300 9.21 -5.39 -4.18
CA LYS A 300 9.53 -6.82 -4.04
C LYS A 300 8.29 -7.70 -4.23
N THR A 301 7.15 -7.32 -3.65
CA THR A 301 5.90 -8.05 -3.77
C THR A 301 5.38 -8.02 -5.21
N THR A 302 5.41 -6.86 -5.86
CA THR A 302 5.06 -6.71 -7.29
C THR A 302 5.93 -7.58 -8.19
N LEU A 303 7.24 -7.58 -7.97
CA LEU A 303 8.18 -8.42 -8.72
C LEU A 303 7.87 -9.91 -8.55
N LEU A 304 7.58 -10.38 -7.34
CA LEU A 304 7.19 -11.77 -7.08
C LEU A 304 5.88 -12.12 -7.79
N MET A 305 4.88 -11.25 -7.79
CA MET A 305 3.60 -11.48 -8.47
C MET A 305 3.76 -11.54 -9.99
N ILE A 306 4.60 -10.67 -10.57
CA ILE A 306 4.94 -10.71 -12.00
C ILE A 306 5.64 -12.03 -12.33
N LEU A 307 6.62 -12.45 -11.53
CA LEU A 307 7.34 -13.70 -11.73
C LEU A 307 6.39 -14.91 -11.71
N ILE A 308 5.49 -14.98 -10.73
CA ILE A 308 4.48 -16.05 -10.63
C ILE A 308 3.55 -16.03 -11.86
N THR A 309 3.12 -14.86 -12.32
CA THR A 309 2.28 -14.71 -13.50
C THR A 309 2.99 -15.21 -14.77
N ILE A 310 4.26 -14.87 -14.92
CA ILE A 310 5.09 -15.33 -16.05
C ILE A 310 5.27 -16.86 -15.98
N LEU A 311 5.65 -17.41 -14.84
CA LEU A 311 5.81 -18.86 -14.69
C LEU A 311 4.51 -19.62 -14.94
N SER A 312 3.39 -19.12 -14.42
CA SER A 312 2.06 -19.69 -14.66
C SER A 312 1.70 -19.66 -16.16
N SER A 313 2.00 -18.55 -16.83
CA SER A 313 1.76 -18.40 -18.28
C SER A 313 2.59 -19.39 -19.10
N ILE A 314 3.88 -19.57 -18.76
CA ILE A 314 4.77 -20.54 -19.40
C ILE A 314 4.26 -21.97 -19.14
N GLY A 315 3.92 -22.31 -17.89
CA GLY A 315 3.37 -23.61 -17.55
C GLY A 315 2.09 -23.92 -18.31
N SER A 316 1.19 -22.95 -18.41
CA SER A 316 -0.06 -23.07 -19.18
C SER A 316 0.22 -23.26 -20.67
N ALA A 317 1.14 -22.51 -21.27
CA ALA A 317 1.52 -22.64 -22.68
C ALA A 317 2.09 -24.04 -22.98
N LEU A 318 2.94 -24.57 -22.10
CA LEU A 318 3.51 -25.93 -22.26
C LEU A 318 2.43 -27.01 -22.14
N ALA A 319 1.52 -26.88 -21.16
CA ALA A 319 0.44 -27.83 -20.97
C ALA A 319 -0.54 -27.81 -22.15
N ILE A 320 -0.92 -26.61 -22.63
CA ILE A 320 -1.74 -26.44 -23.83
C ILE A 320 -1.04 -27.05 -25.05
N SER A 321 0.26 -26.79 -25.23
CA SER A 321 1.07 -27.33 -26.31
C SER A 321 1.02 -28.87 -26.36
N ASN A 322 1.20 -29.51 -25.20
CA ASN A 322 1.18 -30.97 -25.12
C ASN A 322 -0.20 -31.54 -25.43
N LEU A 323 -1.27 -30.95 -24.87
CA LEU A 323 -2.65 -31.37 -25.11
C LEU A 323 -3.09 -31.20 -26.57
N ILE A 324 -2.75 -30.06 -27.20
CA ILE A 324 -3.09 -29.81 -28.61
C ILE A 324 -2.32 -30.77 -29.50
N THR A 325 -1.02 -30.96 -29.25
CA THR A 325 -0.18 -31.86 -30.06
C THR A 325 -0.72 -33.28 -29.97
N ALA A 326 -1.06 -33.79 -28.80
CA ALA A 326 -1.68 -35.09 -28.62
C ALA A 326 -3.03 -35.20 -29.37
N SER A 327 -3.88 -34.16 -29.28
CA SER A 327 -5.16 -34.12 -30.01
C SER A 327 -4.98 -34.15 -31.53
N VAL A 328 -3.97 -33.44 -32.04
CA VAL A 328 -3.65 -33.41 -33.50
C VAL A 328 -3.10 -34.74 -34.00
N ILE A 329 -2.21 -35.39 -33.19
CA ILE A 329 -1.65 -36.70 -33.53
C ILE A 329 -2.77 -37.75 -33.67
N GLU A 330 -3.70 -37.80 -32.73
CA GLU A 330 -4.82 -38.78 -32.80
C GLU A 330 -5.76 -38.53 -33.99
N ARG A 331 -5.87 -37.29 -34.44
CA ARG A 331 -6.68 -36.90 -35.60
C ARG A 331 -5.87 -36.81 -36.92
N SER A 332 -4.61 -37.28 -36.89
CA SER A 332 -3.72 -37.16 -38.05
C SER A 332 -4.31 -37.79 -39.30
N GLN A 333 -5.04 -38.91 -39.18
CA GLN A 333 -5.72 -39.55 -40.33
C GLN A 333 -6.85 -38.68 -40.92
N GLU A 334 -7.69 -38.08 -40.06
CA GLU A 334 -8.75 -37.18 -40.54
C GLU A 334 -8.16 -35.92 -41.22
N LEU A 335 -7.11 -35.34 -40.62
CA LEU A 335 -6.42 -34.16 -41.15
C LEU A 335 -5.61 -34.48 -42.40
N GLY A 336 -5.00 -35.66 -42.48
CA GLY A 336 -4.32 -36.18 -43.67
C GLY A 336 -5.28 -36.42 -44.81
N LEU A 337 -6.48 -36.94 -44.57
CA LEU A 337 -7.52 -37.10 -45.57
C LEU A 337 -8.00 -35.75 -46.11
N LEU A 338 -8.19 -34.74 -45.28
CA LEU A 338 -8.54 -33.39 -45.74
C LEU A 338 -7.45 -32.81 -46.64
N LYS A 339 -6.18 -33.06 -46.31
CA LYS A 339 -5.01 -32.65 -47.12
C LYS A 339 -4.99 -33.39 -48.47
N ALA A 340 -5.31 -34.67 -48.47
CA ALA A 340 -5.42 -35.48 -49.71
C ALA A 340 -6.60 -35.05 -50.61
N LEU A 341 -7.68 -34.55 -50.06
CA LEU A 341 -8.82 -33.96 -50.77
C LEU A 341 -8.57 -32.53 -51.26
N GLY A 342 -7.35 -31.99 -51.09
CA GLY A 342 -6.95 -30.71 -51.64
C GLY A 342 -7.06 -29.52 -50.68
N ALA A 343 -7.26 -29.75 -49.36
CA ALA A 343 -7.22 -28.67 -48.40
C ALA A 343 -5.80 -28.09 -48.26
N HIS A 344 -5.68 -26.78 -48.34
CA HIS A 344 -4.41 -26.09 -48.19
C HIS A 344 -3.93 -26.12 -46.72
N ASN A 345 -2.62 -26.14 -46.53
CA ASN A 345 -2.02 -26.18 -45.22
C ASN A 345 -2.56 -25.09 -44.25
N TYR A 346 -2.75 -23.85 -44.74
CA TYR A 346 -3.28 -22.74 -43.92
C TYR A 346 -4.72 -22.98 -43.46
N GLN A 347 -5.54 -23.70 -44.24
CA GLN A 347 -6.94 -24.01 -43.89
C GLN A 347 -7.01 -25.00 -42.73
N ILE A 348 -6.11 -25.99 -42.73
CA ILE A 348 -6.02 -26.99 -41.67
C ILE A 348 -5.47 -26.35 -40.39
N VAL A 349 -4.43 -25.52 -40.51
CA VAL A 349 -3.87 -24.77 -39.40
C VAL A 349 -4.92 -23.81 -38.77
N LEU A 350 -5.65 -23.09 -39.64
CA LEU A 350 -6.71 -22.18 -39.20
C LEU A 350 -7.83 -22.93 -38.48
N LEU A 351 -8.21 -24.12 -38.98
CA LEU A 351 -9.23 -24.96 -38.33
C LEU A 351 -8.82 -25.29 -36.88
N VAL A 352 -7.60 -25.78 -36.68
CA VAL A 352 -7.10 -26.14 -35.35
C VAL A 352 -6.93 -24.91 -34.45
N LEU A 353 -6.40 -23.81 -35.00
CA LEU A 353 -6.26 -22.56 -34.25
C LEU A 353 -7.62 -22.02 -33.75
N VAL A 354 -8.63 -22.00 -34.62
CA VAL A 354 -9.97 -21.52 -34.24
C VAL A 354 -10.60 -22.43 -33.16
N GLU A 355 -10.43 -23.75 -33.30
CA GLU A 355 -10.91 -24.72 -32.32
C GLU A 355 -10.28 -24.49 -30.96
N VAL A 356 -8.96 -24.30 -30.89
CA VAL A 356 -8.22 -24.02 -29.67
C VAL A 356 -8.58 -22.64 -29.10
N MET A 357 -8.66 -21.61 -29.95
CA MET A 357 -9.03 -20.26 -29.49
C MET A 357 -10.44 -20.21 -28.90
N MET A 358 -11.42 -20.91 -29.49
CA MET A 358 -12.76 -20.98 -28.93
C MET A 358 -12.77 -21.66 -27.55
N THR A 359 -12.02 -22.77 -27.43
CA THR A 359 -11.90 -23.49 -26.15
C THR A 359 -11.18 -22.64 -25.11
N SER A 360 -10.11 -21.93 -25.50
CA SER A 360 -9.35 -21.03 -24.63
C SER A 360 -10.15 -19.80 -24.23
N LEU A 361 -10.97 -19.25 -25.13
CA LEU A 361 -11.85 -18.12 -24.79
C LEU A 361 -12.89 -18.50 -23.75
N PHE A 362 -13.50 -19.68 -23.91
CA PHE A 362 -14.46 -20.19 -22.92
C PHE A 362 -13.78 -20.50 -21.57
N GLY A 363 -12.64 -21.21 -21.60
CA GLY A 363 -11.83 -21.47 -20.42
C GLY A 363 -11.31 -20.18 -19.76
N GLY A 364 -10.90 -19.21 -20.58
CA GLY A 364 -10.43 -17.91 -20.13
C GLY A 364 -11.50 -17.09 -19.43
N ALA A 365 -12.73 -17.06 -19.94
CA ALA A 365 -13.86 -16.41 -19.29
C ALA A 365 -14.15 -17.01 -17.93
N LEU A 366 -14.25 -18.34 -17.83
CA LEU A 366 -14.44 -19.03 -16.56
C LEU A 366 -13.26 -18.81 -15.60
N GLY A 367 -12.03 -18.86 -16.12
CA GLY A 367 -10.80 -18.60 -15.36
C GLY A 367 -10.75 -17.18 -14.80
N TYR A 368 -11.19 -16.20 -15.57
CA TYR A 368 -11.28 -14.81 -15.10
C TYR A 368 -12.23 -14.66 -13.90
N PHE A 369 -13.43 -15.22 -13.96
CA PHE A 369 -14.38 -15.17 -12.83
C PHE A 369 -13.86 -15.92 -11.60
N LEU A 370 -13.26 -17.10 -11.78
CA LEU A 370 -12.62 -17.83 -10.68
C LEU A 370 -11.42 -17.07 -10.11
N GLY A 371 -10.64 -16.39 -10.97
CA GLY A 371 -9.51 -15.57 -10.55
C GLY A 371 -9.93 -14.36 -9.70
N ILE A 372 -11.06 -13.73 -10.02
CA ILE A 372 -11.67 -12.70 -9.17
C ILE A 372 -12.04 -13.30 -7.80
N GLY A 373 -12.67 -14.48 -7.79
CA GLY A 373 -13.00 -15.19 -6.54
C GLY A 373 -11.76 -15.44 -5.68
N PHE A 374 -10.68 -15.96 -6.27
CA PHE A 374 -9.41 -16.15 -5.57
C PHE A 374 -8.79 -14.84 -5.09
N ALA A 375 -8.84 -13.77 -5.89
CA ALA A 375 -8.37 -12.45 -5.48
C ALA A 375 -9.13 -11.95 -4.24
N GLN A 376 -10.45 -12.15 -4.17
CA GLN A 376 -11.25 -11.77 -3.01
C GLN A 376 -10.93 -12.61 -1.77
N ILE A 377 -10.73 -13.93 -1.95
CA ILE A 377 -10.32 -14.82 -0.84
C ILE A 377 -8.96 -14.37 -0.29
N ILE A 378 -7.97 -14.14 -1.15
CA ILE A 378 -6.66 -13.64 -0.75
C ILE A 378 -6.80 -12.27 -0.07
N GLY A 379 -7.61 -11.37 -0.64
CA GLY A 379 -7.88 -10.06 -0.07
C GLY A 379 -8.42 -10.12 1.36
N GLN A 380 -9.43 -10.95 1.58
CA GLN A 380 -10.03 -11.11 2.90
C GLN A 380 -9.13 -11.85 3.89
N THR A 381 -8.42 -12.91 3.44
CA THR A 381 -7.64 -13.76 4.34
C THR A 381 -6.30 -13.12 4.72
N VAL A 382 -5.64 -12.45 3.77
CA VAL A 382 -4.30 -11.87 3.97
C VAL A 382 -4.38 -10.40 4.37
N PHE A 383 -5.32 -9.64 3.78
CA PHE A 383 -5.41 -8.20 3.95
C PHE A 383 -6.68 -7.74 4.71
N GLY A 384 -7.50 -8.66 5.22
CA GLY A 384 -8.68 -8.35 6.03
C GLY A 384 -9.79 -7.57 5.29
N SER A 385 -9.70 -7.36 3.98
CA SER A 385 -10.68 -6.59 3.22
C SER A 385 -10.76 -7.01 1.74
N SER A 386 -11.85 -6.63 1.05
CA SER A 386 -12.04 -6.92 -0.37
C SER A 386 -11.05 -6.12 -1.25
N ILE A 387 -10.56 -6.75 -2.33
CA ILE A 387 -9.72 -6.10 -3.34
C ILE A 387 -10.62 -5.49 -4.41
N GLU A 388 -10.36 -4.24 -4.79
CA GLU A 388 -11.05 -3.59 -5.90
C GLU A 388 -10.64 -4.25 -7.23
N ILE A 389 -11.65 -4.58 -8.05
CA ILE A 389 -11.42 -5.22 -9.35
C ILE A 389 -11.05 -4.15 -10.37
N ALA A 390 -9.78 -4.12 -10.76
CA ALA A 390 -9.30 -3.18 -11.75
C ALA A 390 -9.76 -3.58 -13.16
N ARG A 391 -10.49 -2.69 -13.86
CA ARG A 391 -10.97 -2.93 -15.24
C ARG A 391 -9.85 -3.22 -16.22
N LEU A 392 -8.66 -2.69 -15.97
CA LEU A 392 -7.47 -2.91 -16.79
C LEU A 392 -7.05 -4.39 -16.81
N VAL A 393 -7.29 -5.14 -15.73
CA VAL A 393 -6.91 -6.56 -15.60
C VAL A 393 -7.55 -7.41 -16.70
N ILE A 394 -8.80 -7.16 -17.07
CA ILE A 394 -9.47 -7.95 -18.13
C ILE A 394 -8.75 -7.84 -19.46
N VAL A 395 -8.27 -6.65 -19.81
CA VAL A 395 -7.54 -6.41 -21.06
C VAL A 395 -6.19 -7.12 -21.03
N ILE A 396 -5.43 -6.97 -19.95
CA ILE A 396 -4.11 -7.59 -19.79
C ILE A 396 -4.22 -9.11 -19.83
N VAL A 397 -5.17 -9.68 -19.09
CA VAL A 397 -5.39 -11.14 -19.05
C VAL A 397 -5.84 -11.67 -20.42
N ALA A 398 -6.68 -10.94 -21.14
CA ALA A 398 -7.08 -11.32 -22.50
C ALA A 398 -5.87 -11.34 -23.47
N VAL A 399 -4.97 -10.37 -23.36
CA VAL A 399 -3.72 -10.33 -24.14
C VAL A 399 -2.80 -11.49 -23.77
N ILE A 400 -2.61 -11.75 -22.48
CA ILE A 400 -1.80 -12.90 -22.00
C ILE A 400 -2.39 -14.21 -22.53
N LEU A 401 -3.70 -14.41 -22.41
CA LEU A 401 -4.39 -15.60 -22.90
C LEU A 401 -4.18 -15.81 -24.40
N PHE A 402 -4.31 -14.74 -25.19
CA PHE A 402 -4.07 -14.78 -26.63
C PHE A 402 -2.64 -15.27 -26.96
N PHE A 403 -1.63 -14.68 -26.31
CA PHE A 403 -0.25 -15.08 -26.54
C PHE A 403 0.05 -16.49 -26.04
N VAL A 404 -0.42 -16.88 -24.86
CA VAL A 404 -0.24 -18.22 -24.30
C VAL A 404 -0.85 -19.28 -25.24
N THR A 405 -2.05 -19.03 -25.75
CA THR A 405 -2.72 -19.94 -26.70
C THR A 405 -1.98 -20.01 -28.04
N LEU A 406 -1.52 -18.88 -28.56
CA LEU A 406 -0.78 -18.80 -29.81
C LEU A 406 0.56 -19.54 -29.72
N PHE A 407 1.36 -19.23 -28.69
CA PHE A 407 2.66 -19.89 -28.48
C PHE A 407 2.51 -21.38 -28.13
N GLY A 408 1.49 -21.74 -27.34
CA GLY A 408 1.18 -23.12 -27.00
C GLY A 408 0.77 -23.96 -28.21
N SER A 409 0.20 -23.36 -29.26
CA SER A 409 -0.18 -24.08 -30.46
C SER A 409 0.97 -24.27 -31.50
N ILE A 410 2.12 -23.60 -31.34
CA ILE A 410 3.24 -23.69 -32.31
C ILE A 410 3.73 -25.12 -32.55
N PRO A 411 3.98 -26.00 -31.58
CA PRO A 411 4.44 -27.37 -31.84
C PRO A 411 3.44 -28.18 -32.60
N ALA A 412 2.15 -28.06 -32.30
CA ALA A 412 1.07 -28.73 -33.02
C ALA A 412 0.97 -28.26 -34.49
N ILE A 413 1.14 -26.95 -34.72
CA ILE A 413 1.17 -26.37 -36.09
C ILE A 413 2.37 -26.90 -36.85
N ARG A 414 3.56 -26.95 -36.23
CA ARG A 414 4.76 -27.54 -36.89
C ARG A 414 4.54 -28.99 -37.26
N TYR A 415 3.93 -29.77 -36.38
CA TYR A 415 3.58 -31.17 -36.69
C TYR A 415 2.62 -31.28 -37.87
N LEU A 416 1.56 -30.47 -37.89
CA LEU A 416 0.58 -30.42 -38.99
C LEU A 416 1.21 -30.07 -40.36
N LEU A 417 2.13 -29.10 -40.37
CA LEU A 417 2.80 -28.70 -41.63
C LEU A 417 3.67 -29.81 -42.17
N ASN A 418 4.32 -30.61 -41.33
CA ASN A 418 5.20 -31.73 -41.72
C ASN A 418 4.43 -33.03 -42.00
N LEU A 419 3.12 -33.06 -41.76
CA LEU A 419 2.30 -34.25 -41.98
C LEU A 419 2.19 -34.56 -43.49
N LYS A 420 2.72 -35.72 -43.91
CA LYS A 420 2.61 -36.21 -45.31
C LYS A 420 1.38 -37.12 -45.43
N PRO A 421 0.45 -36.82 -46.38
CA PRO A 421 -0.78 -37.60 -46.54
C PRO A 421 -0.52 -39.07 -46.83
N THR A 422 0.57 -39.38 -47.56
CA THR A 422 0.95 -40.74 -47.93
C THR A 422 1.39 -41.61 -46.75
N GLU A 423 2.09 -41.05 -45.77
CA GLU A 423 2.54 -41.78 -44.56
C GLU A 423 1.38 -42.09 -43.62
N VAL A 424 0.46 -41.14 -43.51
CA VAL A 424 -0.68 -41.27 -42.59
C VAL A 424 -1.77 -42.23 -43.08
N LEU A 425 -1.98 -42.32 -44.40
CA LEU A 425 -2.95 -43.23 -45.00
C LEU A 425 -2.46 -44.69 -45.01
N HIS A 426 -1.15 -44.92 -44.98
CA HIS A 426 -0.56 -46.26 -44.99
C HIS A 426 -0.25 -46.80 -43.59
N GLY A 427 -0.59 -46.08 -42.54
CA GLY A 427 -0.47 -46.56 -41.16
C GLY A 427 0.97 -46.68 -40.63
N LYS A 428 1.91 -45.93 -41.19
CA LYS A 428 3.31 -45.83 -40.73
C LYS A 428 3.56 -44.56 -39.98
#